data_07a71b997e47da93ffa8d682cddf87e6
#
_entry.id   07a71b997e47da93ffa8d682cddf87e6
#
_cell.length_a   1.000
_cell.length_b   1.000
_cell.length_c   1.000
_cell.angle_alpha   90.00
_cell.angle_beta   90.00
_cell.angle_gamma   90.00
#
_symmetry.space_group_name_H-M   'P 1'
#
loop_
_entity.id
_entity.type
_entity.pdbx_description
1 polymer ?
#
loop_
_entity_poly.entity_id
_entity_poly.type
_entity_poly.pdbx_seq_one_letter_code
_entity_poly.pdbx_strand_id
1 'polypeptide(L)'
;MTTSSHEHAERFTHLRPLLFTIVYEILGSATESDDVLQDSYLRWADVGLATVRDTKSYLAQLVTRQALNALRAGARRREDYIGPWLPEPLLLDERDASSDVVLA
;
A
#
# COMPACT_ATOMS: atom_id res chain seq x y z
N MET A 1 -27.80 -3.99 -7.21
CA MET A 1 -26.83 -2.95 -7.56
C MET A 1 -26.40 -2.16 -6.35
N THR A 2 -27.33 -1.41 -5.80
CA THR A 2 -27.04 -0.61 -4.61
C THR A 2 -26.55 -1.48 -3.46
N THR A 3 -27.15 -2.65 -3.29
CA THR A 3 -26.78 -3.57 -2.22
C THR A 3 -25.32 -4.02 -2.36
N SER A 4 -24.90 -4.29 -3.57
CA SER A 4 -23.55 -4.77 -3.83
C SER A 4 -22.52 -3.69 -3.49
N SER A 5 -22.78 -2.45 -3.92
CA SER A 5 -21.90 -1.33 -3.60
C SER A 5 -21.82 -1.09 -2.10
N HIS A 6 -22.95 -1.21 -1.44
CA HIS A 6 -23.02 -1.02 0.00
C HIS A 6 -22.20 -2.07 0.72
N GLU A 7 -22.27 -3.30 0.28
CA GLU A 7 -21.53 -4.38 0.90
C GLU A 7 -20.04 -4.23 0.67
N HIS A 8 -19.63 -3.80 -0.52
CA HIS A 8 -18.22 -3.51 -0.78
C HIS A 8 -17.70 -2.46 0.21
N ALA A 9 -18.48 -1.40 0.38
CA ALA A 9 -18.09 -0.33 1.28
C ALA A 9 -18.01 -0.80 2.73
N GLU A 10 -19.00 -1.58 3.16
CA GLU A 10 -19.00 -2.07 4.52
C GLU A 10 -17.81 -2.94 4.84
N ARG A 11 -17.51 -3.88 3.95
CA ARG A 11 -16.39 -4.79 4.19
C ARG A 11 -15.06 -4.03 4.23
N PHE A 12 -14.89 -3.10 3.31
CA PHE A 12 -13.67 -2.32 3.25
C PHE A 12 -13.52 -1.44 4.49
N THR A 13 -14.59 -0.75 4.85
CA THR A 13 -14.55 0.15 6.01
C THR A 13 -14.26 -0.62 7.30
N HIS A 14 -14.84 -1.80 7.43
CA HIS A 14 -14.60 -2.62 8.60
C HIS A 14 -13.13 -2.99 8.73
N LEU A 15 -12.46 -3.25 7.63
CA LEU A 15 -11.06 -3.67 7.63
C LEU A 15 -10.09 -2.50 7.45
N ARG A 16 -10.60 -1.29 7.23
CA ARG A 16 -9.74 -0.16 6.92
C ARG A 16 -8.60 0.05 7.92
N PRO A 17 -8.82 -0.04 9.24
CA PRO A 17 -7.70 0.13 10.16
C PRO A 17 -6.57 -0.87 9.93
N LEU A 18 -6.92 -2.12 9.69
CA LEU A 18 -5.92 -3.13 9.38
C LEU A 18 -5.23 -2.83 8.05
N LEU A 19 -6.01 -2.49 7.04
CA LEU A 19 -5.46 -2.21 5.72
C LEU A 19 -4.54 -1.00 5.76
N PHE A 20 -4.92 0.03 6.51
CA PHE A 20 -4.08 1.20 6.67
C PHE A 20 -2.75 0.83 7.33
N THR A 21 -2.79 0.00 8.36
CA THR A 21 -1.58 -0.44 9.04
C THR A 21 -0.63 -1.14 8.07
N ILE A 22 -1.17 -2.03 7.26
CA ILE A 22 -0.36 -2.75 6.28
C ILE A 22 0.33 -1.78 5.32
N VAL A 23 -0.45 -0.85 4.77
CA VAL A 23 0.07 0.07 3.77
C VAL A 23 1.07 1.04 4.40
N TYR A 24 0.76 1.51 5.60
CA TYR A 24 1.64 2.44 6.30
C TYR A 24 2.99 1.79 6.64
N GLU A 25 2.98 0.52 6.99
CA GLU A 25 4.23 -0.21 7.25
C GLU A 25 5.12 -0.24 6.02
N ILE A 26 4.51 -0.27 4.86
CA ILE A 26 5.26 -0.33 3.60
C ILE A 26 5.71 1.06 3.17
N LEU A 27 4.83 2.04 3.24
CA LEU A 27 5.09 3.38 2.68
C LEU A 27 5.64 4.38 3.68
N GLY A 28 5.29 4.26 4.94
CA GLY A 28 5.75 5.18 5.97
C GLY A 28 5.19 6.58 5.89
N SER A 29 4.13 6.78 5.12
CA SER A 29 3.51 8.08 4.93
C SER A 29 2.01 7.95 5.01
N ALA A 30 1.39 8.74 5.88
CA ALA A 30 -0.07 8.69 6.04
C ALA A 30 -0.78 9.14 4.78
N THR A 31 -0.27 10.19 4.13
CA THR A 31 -0.89 10.71 2.92
C THR A 31 -0.83 9.69 1.79
N GLU A 32 0.33 9.11 1.57
CA GLU A 32 0.48 8.11 0.53
C GLU A 32 -0.35 6.87 0.85
N SER A 33 -0.43 6.52 2.12
CA SER A 33 -1.24 5.36 2.53
C SER A 33 -2.71 5.60 2.23
N ASP A 34 -3.22 6.79 2.51
CA ASP A 34 -4.60 7.11 2.19
C ASP A 34 -4.86 7.03 0.69
N ASP A 35 -3.91 7.52 -0.11
CA ASP A 35 -4.04 7.46 -1.57
C ASP A 35 -4.12 6.02 -2.05
N VAL A 36 -3.26 5.16 -1.51
CA VAL A 36 -3.26 3.75 -1.89
C VAL A 36 -4.55 3.08 -1.48
N LEU A 37 -5.06 3.41 -0.29
CA LEU A 37 -6.33 2.82 0.15
C LEU A 37 -7.47 3.25 -0.73
N GLN A 38 -7.50 4.52 -1.13
CA GLN A 38 -8.56 5.00 -2.01
C GLN A 38 -8.49 4.30 -3.36
N ASP A 39 -7.30 4.18 -3.90
CA ASP A 39 -7.10 3.50 -5.17
C ASP A 39 -7.49 2.03 -5.07
N SER A 40 -7.14 1.41 -3.96
CA SER A 40 -7.49 0.02 -3.71
C SER A 40 -9.00 -0.17 -3.60
N TYR A 41 -9.67 0.80 -2.98
CA TYR A 41 -11.12 0.73 -2.87
C TYR A 41 -11.79 0.74 -4.24
N LEU A 42 -11.29 1.56 -5.14
CA LEU A 42 -11.85 1.62 -6.49
C LEU A 42 -11.72 0.27 -7.20
N ARG A 43 -10.62 -0.40 -7.01
CA ARG A 43 -10.44 -1.74 -7.57
C ARG A 43 -11.33 -2.75 -6.89
N TRP A 44 -11.45 -2.65 -5.57
CA TRP A 44 -12.30 -3.55 -4.79
C TRP A 44 -13.76 -3.43 -5.20
N ALA A 45 -14.21 -2.24 -5.51
CA ALA A 45 -15.60 -2.00 -5.88
C ALA A 45 -16.02 -2.75 -7.14
N ASP A 46 -15.06 -3.12 -7.98
CA ASP A 46 -15.33 -3.86 -9.21
C ASP A 46 -15.26 -5.37 -9.01
N VAL A 47 -14.89 -5.83 -7.83
CA VAL A 47 -14.73 -7.25 -7.58
C VAL A 47 -16.09 -7.90 -7.33
N GLY A 48 -16.33 -9.06 -7.94
CA GLY A 48 -17.53 -9.82 -7.66
C GLY A 48 -17.41 -10.49 -6.30
N LEU A 49 -18.26 -10.09 -5.37
CA LEU A 49 -18.17 -10.59 -4.00
C LEU A 49 -18.35 -12.11 -3.93
N ALA A 50 -19.10 -12.67 -4.86
CA ALA A 50 -19.32 -14.11 -4.88
C ALA A 50 -18.03 -14.89 -5.14
N THR A 51 -17.02 -14.25 -5.73
CA THR A 51 -15.77 -14.92 -6.03
C THR A 51 -14.75 -14.81 -4.90
N VAL A 52 -15.07 -14.03 -3.87
CA VAL A 52 -14.15 -13.79 -2.76
C VAL A 52 -14.46 -14.75 -1.62
N ARG A 53 -13.50 -15.60 -1.30
CA ARG A 53 -13.66 -16.55 -0.21
C ARG A 53 -13.38 -15.93 1.15
N ASP A 54 -12.34 -15.15 1.20
CA ASP A 54 -11.89 -14.52 2.44
C ASP A 54 -11.62 -13.06 2.15
N THR A 55 -12.53 -12.21 2.58
CA THR A 55 -12.43 -10.78 2.32
C THR A 55 -11.16 -10.17 2.91
N LYS A 56 -10.84 -10.56 4.13
CA LYS A 56 -9.65 -10.02 4.80
C LYS A 56 -8.39 -10.34 4.03
N SER A 57 -8.22 -11.60 3.65
CA SER A 57 -7.04 -12.01 2.89
C SER A 57 -6.99 -11.33 1.52
N TYR A 58 -8.14 -11.25 0.87
CA TYR A 58 -8.21 -10.64 -0.45
C TYR A 58 -7.79 -9.18 -0.39
N LEU A 59 -8.37 -8.43 0.54
CA LEU A 59 -8.07 -7.01 0.65
C LEU A 59 -6.64 -6.77 1.13
N ALA A 60 -6.15 -7.61 2.03
CA ALA A 60 -4.76 -7.48 2.48
C ALA A 60 -3.80 -7.64 1.31
N GLN A 61 -4.05 -8.62 0.45
CA GLN A 61 -3.21 -8.82 -0.73
C GLN A 61 -3.32 -7.68 -1.71
N LEU A 62 -4.53 -7.19 -1.91
CA LEU A 62 -4.78 -6.09 -2.83
C LEU A 62 -4.01 -4.83 -2.41
N VAL A 63 -4.18 -4.42 -1.15
CA VAL A 63 -3.53 -3.19 -0.70
C VAL A 63 -2.01 -3.35 -0.62
N THR A 64 -1.53 -4.55 -0.28
CA THR A 64 -0.10 -4.81 -0.25
C THR A 64 0.50 -4.62 -1.64
N ARG A 65 -0.15 -5.19 -2.65
CA ARG A 65 0.32 -5.05 -4.03
C ARG A 65 0.33 -3.60 -4.47
N GLN A 66 -0.74 -2.88 -4.15
CA GLN A 66 -0.82 -1.48 -4.52
C GLN A 66 0.24 -0.65 -3.79
N ALA A 67 0.49 -0.96 -2.53
CA ALA A 67 1.50 -0.25 -1.75
C ALA A 67 2.89 -0.50 -2.32
N LEU A 68 3.19 -1.74 -2.67
CA LEU A 68 4.49 -2.05 -3.25
C LEU A 68 4.68 -1.37 -4.60
N ASN A 69 3.62 -1.31 -5.40
CA ASN A 69 3.68 -0.60 -6.67
C ASN A 69 3.94 0.89 -6.45
N ALA A 70 3.28 1.47 -5.47
CA ALA A 70 3.46 2.88 -5.14
C ALA A 70 4.88 3.14 -4.65
N LEU A 71 5.41 2.23 -3.85
CA LEU A 71 6.77 2.34 -3.34
C LEU A 71 7.78 2.33 -4.47
N ARG A 72 7.61 1.41 -5.43
CA ARG A 72 8.51 1.34 -6.58
C ARG A 72 8.41 2.57 -7.45
N ALA A 73 7.19 3.07 -7.67
CA ALA A 73 6.99 4.26 -8.47
C ALA A 73 7.65 5.47 -7.81
N GLY A 74 7.53 5.56 -6.48
CA GLY A 74 8.17 6.63 -5.74
C GLY A 74 9.68 6.58 -5.82
N ALA A 75 10.25 5.38 -5.70
CA ALA A 75 11.69 5.20 -5.81
C ALA A 75 12.18 5.57 -7.20
N ARG A 76 11.43 5.16 -8.23
CA ARG A 76 11.80 5.48 -9.60
C ARG A 76 11.74 6.97 -9.85
N ARG A 77 10.71 7.63 -9.33
CA ARG A 77 10.61 9.09 -9.49
C ARG A 77 11.77 9.81 -8.82
N ARG A 78 12.17 9.34 -7.64
CA ARG A 78 13.31 9.93 -6.96
C ARG A 78 14.59 9.75 -7.73
N GLU A 79 14.79 8.59 -8.33
CA GLU A 79 15.96 8.34 -9.15
C GLU A 79 15.98 9.26 -10.37
N ASP A 80 14.84 9.37 -11.03
CA ASP A 80 14.74 10.22 -12.22
C ASP A 80 14.95 11.69 -11.86
N TYR A 81 14.39 12.10 -10.72
CA TYR A 81 14.44 13.49 -10.32
C TYR A 81 15.84 13.90 -9.85
N ILE A 82 16.45 13.06 -9.02
CA ILE A 82 17.74 13.38 -8.44
C ILE A 82 18.88 12.90 -9.34
N GLY A 83 18.66 11.81 -10.05
CA GLY A 83 19.63 11.26 -10.97
C GLY A 83 20.92 10.89 -10.27
N PRO A 84 22.07 11.13 -10.93
CA PRO A 84 23.36 10.78 -10.34
C PRO A 84 23.75 11.68 -9.19
N TRP A 85 22.91 12.62 -8.86
CA TRP A 85 23.18 13.58 -7.79
C TRP A 85 23.07 12.98 -6.41
N LEU A 86 22.30 11.90 -6.28
CA LEU A 86 22.06 11.31 -4.98
C LEU A 86 23.36 10.76 -4.40
N PRO A 87 23.84 11.32 -3.28
CA PRO A 87 25.08 10.83 -2.68
C PRO A 87 24.89 9.41 -2.18
N GLU A 88 25.91 8.59 -2.44
CA GLU A 88 25.90 7.22 -1.97
C GLU A 88 25.70 7.09 -0.47
N PRO A 89 26.30 7.95 0.37
CA PRO A 89 26.08 7.83 1.81
C PRO A 89 24.62 7.83 2.22
N LEU A 90 23.77 8.57 1.51
CA LEU A 90 22.35 8.59 1.82
C LEU A 90 21.71 7.23 1.59
N LEU A 91 22.10 6.58 0.50
CA LEU A 91 21.58 5.25 0.19
C LEU A 91 22.05 4.23 1.21
N LEU A 92 23.31 4.33 1.60
CA LEU A 92 23.87 3.43 2.58
C LEU A 92 23.21 3.61 3.94
N ASP A 93 22.95 4.87 4.31
CA ASP A 93 22.29 5.15 5.57
C ASP A 93 20.90 4.52 5.62
N GLU A 94 20.16 4.61 4.53
CA GLU A 94 18.84 4.00 4.47
C GLU A 94 18.92 2.50 4.61
N ARG A 95 19.88 1.88 3.94
CA ARG A 95 20.06 0.46 4.04
C ARG A 95 20.49 0.03 5.42
N ASP A 96 21.41 0.79 6.00
CA ASP A 96 21.90 0.49 7.32
C ASP A 96 20.78 0.56 8.34
N ALA A 97 19.94 1.57 8.23
CA ALA A 97 18.79 1.71 9.12
C ALA A 97 17.86 0.51 8.99
N SER A 98 17.60 0.08 7.75
CA SER A 98 16.76 -1.09 7.51
C SER A 98 17.40 -2.35 8.06
N SER A 99 18.70 -2.50 7.85
CA SER A 99 19.41 -3.66 8.35
C SER A 99 19.41 -3.71 9.85
N ASP A 100 19.60 -2.57 10.49
CA ASP A 100 19.59 -2.50 11.94
C ASP A 100 18.25 -2.93 12.49
N VAL A 101 17.18 -2.49 11.87
CA VAL A 101 15.84 -2.87 12.29
C VAL A 101 15.65 -4.37 12.16
N VAL A 102 16.12 -4.94 11.07
CA VAL A 102 15.99 -6.37 10.83
C VAL A 102 16.81 -7.16 11.83
N LEU A 103 18.01 -6.68 12.13
CA LEU A 103 18.90 -7.39 13.03
C LEU A 103 18.48 -7.27 14.48
N ALA A 104 17.84 -6.17 14.80
CA ALA A 104 17.36 -5.97 16.15
C ALA A 104 16.21 -6.90 16.47
#